data_f5e4fd979a8c2eb7e462f0cf3839ccf6
#
_entry.id   f5e4fd979a8c2eb7e462f0cf3839ccf6
#
_cell.length_a   1.000
_cell.length_b   1.000
_cell.length_c   1.000
_cell.angle_alpha   90.00
_cell.angle_beta   90.00
_cell.angle_gamma   90.00
#
_symmetry.space_group_name_H-M   'P 1'
#
loop_
_entity.id
_entity.type
_entity.pdbx_description
1 polymer ?
#
loop_
_entity_poly.entity_id
_entity_poly.type
_entity_poly.pdbx_seq_one_letter_code
_entity_poly.pdbx_strand_id
1 'polypeptide(L)'
;PTDDEATAEARAKLADSVVYLSEGIPAIQLGQEFLRTKGGNGNSYNAGDEVNAIDWDRTTQYSGSVDYVKGLIKLRNRIAALRQTSYNDINASVTMLKSANGVVAYQAKDSSGTYVVIFNANNDAAAIDGVEAGKYEVLAANGTVYGDDDVKSVTVRKGSAYTAGALSATVLKVASADDVVPVISGVNESTTITVG
;
A
#
# COMPACT_ATOMS: atom_id res chain seq x y z
N PRO A 1 -17.84 4.53 20.00
CA PRO A 1 -16.45 4.85 20.34
C PRO A 1 -15.87 5.65 19.18
N THR A 2 -15.29 6.81 19.48
CA THR A 2 -14.52 7.57 18.50
C THR A 2 -13.09 7.02 18.54
N ASP A 3 -12.49 6.79 17.35
CA ASP A 3 -11.08 6.47 17.25
C ASP A 3 -10.23 7.57 17.90
N ASP A 4 -9.08 7.25 18.46
CA ASP A 4 -8.08 8.26 18.77
C ASP A 4 -7.51 8.87 17.49
N GLU A 5 -6.80 9.99 17.62
CA GLU A 5 -6.28 10.73 16.46
C GLU A 5 -5.34 9.89 15.59
N ALA A 6 -4.48 9.07 16.18
CA ALA A 6 -3.55 8.22 15.46
C ALA A 6 -4.29 7.12 14.66
N THR A 7 -5.31 6.52 15.26
CA THR A 7 -6.16 5.52 14.58
C THR A 7 -6.95 6.17 13.43
N ALA A 8 -7.50 7.37 13.65
CA ALA A 8 -8.22 8.11 12.62
C ALA A 8 -7.31 8.47 11.44
N GLU A 9 -6.07 8.91 11.71
CA GLU A 9 -5.06 9.18 10.67
C GLU A 9 -4.68 7.91 9.90
N ALA A 10 -4.48 6.78 10.59
CA ALA A 10 -4.17 5.50 9.94
C ALA A 10 -5.31 5.05 9.01
N ARG A 11 -6.56 5.20 9.42
CA ARG A 11 -7.74 4.92 8.58
C ARG A 11 -7.83 5.84 7.36
N ALA A 12 -7.53 7.14 7.54
CA ALA A 12 -7.52 8.09 6.43
C ALA A 12 -6.43 7.73 5.41
N LYS A 13 -5.21 7.45 5.86
CA LYS A 13 -4.11 6.97 4.99
C LYS A 13 -4.47 5.68 4.25
N LEU A 14 -5.15 4.74 4.92
CA LEU A 14 -5.63 3.52 4.27
C LEU A 14 -6.70 3.84 3.21
N ALA A 15 -7.65 4.73 3.49
CA ALA A 15 -8.67 5.15 2.54
C ALA A 15 -8.04 5.81 1.29
N ASP A 16 -7.09 6.72 1.48
CA ASP A 16 -6.32 7.32 0.39
C ASP A 16 -5.56 6.26 -0.42
N SER A 17 -4.99 5.27 0.26
CA SER A 17 -4.31 4.15 -0.41
C SER A 17 -5.26 3.36 -1.31
N VAL A 18 -6.48 3.09 -0.86
CA VAL A 18 -7.49 2.41 -1.69
C VAL A 18 -7.78 3.23 -2.95
N VAL A 19 -7.92 4.56 -2.83
CA VAL A 19 -8.17 5.44 -3.98
C VAL A 19 -6.99 5.44 -4.97
N TYR A 20 -5.76 5.61 -4.48
CA TYR A 20 -4.60 5.78 -5.35
C TYR A 20 -4.01 4.47 -5.87
N LEU A 21 -4.18 3.37 -5.17
CA LEU A 21 -3.59 2.08 -5.54
C LEU A 21 -4.60 1.13 -6.20
N SER A 22 -5.85 1.52 -6.41
CA SER A 22 -6.83 0.76 -7.20
C SER A 22 -6.84 1.21 -8.65
N GLU A 23 -7.38 0.37 -9.53
CA GLU A 23 -7.66 0.73 -10.93
C GLU A 23 -8.71 1.82 -11.03
N GLY A 24 -8.73 2.52 -12.16
CA GLY A 24 -9.65 3.62 -12.44
C GLY A 24 -9.03 4.99 -12.25
N ILE A 25 -9.86 6.03 -12.22
CA ILE A 25 -9.45 7.43 -12.10
C ILE A 25 -9.53 7.82 -10.62
N PRO A 26 -8.41 8.12 -9.95
CA PRO A 26 -8.44 8.54 -8.55
C PRO A 26 -9.04 9.93 -8.42
N ALA A 27 -9.93 10.12 -7.46
CA ALA A 27 -10.49 11.42 -7.10
C ALA A 27 -10.56 11.54 -5.58
N ILE A 28 -10.04 12.63 -5.05
CA ILE A 28 -10.12 12.97 -3.63
C ILE A 28 -10.72 14.36 -3.45
N GLN A 29 -11.29 14.62 -2.29
CA GLN A 29 -11.74 15.96 -1.94
C GLN A 29 -10.54 16.81 -1.52
N LEU A 30 -10.52 18.08 -1.90
CA LEU A 30 -9.50 19.04 -1.45
C LEU A 30 -9.41 19.08 0.07
N GLY A 31 -8.22 18.83 0.58
CA GLY A 31 -7.91 18.80 2.01
C GLY A 31 -7.97 17.41 2.65
N GLN A 32 -8.37 16.39 1.92
CA GLN A 32 -8.37 15.00 2.42
C GLN A 32 -6.94 14.59 2.82
N GLU A 33 -5.94 14.98 2.05
CA GLU A 33 -4.52 14.72 2.27
C GLU A 33 -3.95 15.33 3.57
N PHE A 34 -4.63 16.34 4.15
CA PHE A 34 -4.29 16.91 5.45
C PHE A 34 -5.45 16.84 6.44
N LEU A 35 -6.28 15.81 6.30
CA LEU A 35 -7.36 15.47 7.24
C LEU A 35 -8.34 16.62 7.50
N ARG A 36 -8.74 17.33 6.43
CA ARG A 36 -9.74 18.39 6.52
C ARG A 36 -10.97 17.91 7.30
N THR A 37 -11.41 18.71 8.24
CA THR A 37 -12.63 18.46 9.02
C THR A 37 -13.69 19.49 8.70
N LYS A 38 -14.95 19.11 8.89
CA LYS A 38 -16.11 20.00 8.86
C LYS A 38 -16.87 19.92 10.19
N GLY A 39 -16.19 19.56 11.28
CA GLY A 39 -16.77 19.49 12.61
C GLY A 39 -17.92 18.48 12.74
N GLY A 40 -17.96 17.44 11.89
CA GLY A 40 -19.05 16.45 11.87
C GLY A 40 -20.29 16.89 11.08
N ASN A 41 -20.27 18.06 10.40
CA ASN A 41 -21.36 18.49 9.54
C ASN A 41 -21.39 17.65 8.24
N GLY A 42 -22.30 16.69 8.18
CA GLY A 42 -22.47 15.78 7.04
C GLY A 42 -23.15 16.40 5.80
N ASN A 43 -23.71 17.62 5.93
CA ASN A 43 -24.41 18.31 4.85
C ASN A 43 -24.07 19.80 4.83
N SER A 44 -22.84 20.12 4.53
CA SER A 44 -22.28 21.46 4.66
C SER A 44 -22.42 22.35 3.41
N TYR A 45 -23.19 21.91 2.39
CA TYR A 45 -23.22 22.59 1.07
C TYR A 45 -23.63 24.07 1.15
N ASN A 46 -24.44 24.45 2.11
CA ASN A 46 -24.90 25.83 2.36
C ASN A 46 -24.48 26.38 3.73
N ALA A 47 -23.55 25.71 4.41
CA ALA A 47 -22.95 26.23 5.65
C ALA A 47 -21.97 27.38 5.31
N GLY A 48 -21.76 28.27 6.25
CA GLY A 48 -20.83 29.41 6.08
C GLY A 48 -19.36 28.98 6.05
N ASP A 49 -18.50 29.99 5.96
CA ASP A 49 -17.05 29.80 5.86
C ASP A 49 -16.46 29.16 7.11
N GLU A 50 -17.12 29.32 8.27
CA GLU A 50 -16.73 28.65 9.53
C GLU A 50 -16.72 27.13 9.43
N VAL A 51 -17.48 26.56 8.47
CA VAL A 51 -17.51 25.11 8.21
C VAL A 51 -16.76 24.75 6.93
N ASN A 52 -16.83 25.60 5.90
CA ASN A 52 -16.40 25.28 4.57
C ASN A 52 -15.02 25.82 4.18
N ALA A 53 -14.49 26.83 4.88
CA ALA A 53 -13.13 27.33 4.63
C ALA A 53 -12.08 26.21 4.78
N ILE A 54 -10.98 26.35 4.06
CA ILE A 54 -9.83 25.46 4.20
C ILE A 54 -8.91 26.01 5.28
N ASP A 55 -8.68 25.19 6.30
CA ASP A 55 -7.64 25.44 7.29
C ASP A 55 -6.30 24.92 6.74
N TRP A 56 -5.49 25.83 6.20
CA TRP A 56 -4.20 25.49 5.61
C TRP A 56 -3.11 25.15 6.65
N ASP A 57 -3.27 25.54 7.92
CA ASP A 57 -2.31 25.19 8.97
C ASP A 57 -2.27 23.67 9.22
N ARG A 58 -3.35 22.98 8.88
CA ARG A 58 -3.40 21.51 8.91
C ARG A 58 -2.41 20.82 7.99
N THR A 59 -1.96 21.49 6.93
CA THR A 59 -0.90 20.95 6.05
C THR A 59 0.43 20.79 6.79
N THR A 60 0.71 21.65 7.77
CA THR A 60 1.87 21.55 8.65
C THR A 60 1.62 20.55 9.78
N GLN A 61 0.44 20.63 10.40
CA GLN A 61 0.03 19.73 11.48
C GLN A 61 0.07 18.26 11.05
N TYR A 62 -0.43 17.96 9.86
CA TYR A 62 -0.50 16.60 9.29
C TYR A 62 0.45 16.42 8.10
N SER A 63 1.62 17.02 8.17
CA SER A 63 2.61 16.94 7.09
C SER A 63 2.96 15.49 6.72
N GLY A 64 2.99 14.57 7.68
CA GLY A 64 3.19 13.15 7.43
C GLY A 64 2.10 12.49 6.56
N SER A 65 0.84 12.93 6.67
CA SER A 65 -0.26 12.47 5.81
C SER A 65 -0.14 13.09 4.40
N VAL A 66 0.21 14.38 4.32
CA VAL A 66 0.49 15.05 3.04
C VAL A 66 1.61 14.34 2.28
N ASP A 67 2.72 14.02 2.96
CA ASP A 67 3.86 13.34 2.33
C ASP A 67 3.53 11.91 1.95
N TYR A 68 2.69 11.24 2.72
CA TYR A 68 2.17 9.91 2.39
C TYR A 68 1.37 9.95 1.07
N VAL A 69 0.43 10.88 0.93
CA VAL A 69 -0.38 11.04 -0.30
C VAL A 69 0.49 11.41 -1.50
N LYS A 70 1.48 12.30 -1.34
CA LYS A 70 2.48 12.59 -2.39
C LYS A 70 3.23 11.32 -2.80
N GLY A 71 3.58 10.47 -1.84
CA GLY A 71 4.21 9.17 -2.07
C GLY A 71 3.31 8.23 -2.88
N LEU A 72 2.02 8.12 -2.51
CA LEU A 72 1.04 7.32 -3.24
C LEU A 72 0.88 7.77 -4.70
N ILE A 73 0.83 9.08 -4.95
CA ILE A 73 0.76 9.64 -6.30
C ILE A 73 1.99 9.24 -7.13
N LYS A 74 3.19 9.39 -6.56
CA LYS A 74 4.44 8.96 -7.21
C LYS A 74 4.45 7.47 -7.50
N LEU A 75 4.03 6.66 -6.51
CA LEU A 75 3.98 5.21 -6.64
C LEU A 75 2.99 4.78 -7.73
N ARG A 76 1.79 5.34 -7.76
CA ARG A 76 0.82 5.11 -8.83
C ARG A 76 1.38 5.45 -10.22
N ASN A 77 2.13 6.55 -10.33
CA ASN A 77 2.74 6.95 -11.60
C ASN A 77 3.84 5.98 -12.06
N ARG A 78 4.52 5.30 -11.13
CA ARG A 78 5.53 4.26 -11.44
C ARG A 78 4.89 2.94 -11.88
N ILE A 79 3.74 2.56 -11.33
CA ILE A 79 3.10 1.27 -11.58
C ILE A 79 2.04 1.45 -12.68
N ALA A 80 2.41 1.13 -13.92
CA ALA A 80 1.50 1.25 -15.05
C ALA A 80 0.31 0.30 -14.93
N ALA A 81 0.51 -0.87 -14.29
CA ALA A 81 -0.55 -1.85 -14.02
C ALA A 81 -1.72 -1.31 -13.16
N LEU A 82 -1.56 -0.17 -12.48
CA LEU A 82 -2.65 0.49 -11.73
C LEU A 82 -3.39 1.55 -12.56
N ARG A 83 -3.05 1.72 -13.84
CA ARG A 83 -3.56 2.79 -14.72
C ARG A 83 -4.02 2.25 -16.07
N GLN A 84 -4.51 1.02 -16.08
CA GLN A 84 -5.05 0.39 -17.28
C GLN A 84 -6.28 1.13 -17.79
N THR A 85 -6.44 1.23 -19.10
CA THR A 85 -7.50 2.03 -19.74
C THR A 85 -8.63 1.19 -20.31
N SER A 86 -8.50 -0.13 -20.31
CA SER A 86 -9.54 -1.04 -20.77
C SER A 86 -9.81 -2.16 -19.76
N TYR A 87 -11.04 -2.63 -19.75
CA TYR A 87 -11.44 -3.75 -18.90
C TYR A 87 -10.67 -5.04 -19.25
N ASN A 88 -10.37 -5.25 -20.54
CA ASN A 88 -9.60 -6.42 -20.96
C ASN A 88 -8.16 -6.38 -20.41
N ASP A 89 -7.51 -5.21 -20.41
CA ASP A 89 -6.17 -5.06 -19.89
C ASP A 89 -6.13 -5.26 -18.36
N ILE A 90 -7.13 -4.72 -17.65
CA ILE A 90 -7.28 -4.94 -16.19
C ILE A 90 -7.40 -6.44 -15.90
N ASN A 91 -8.30 -7.14 -16.59
CA ASN A 91 -8.49 -8.58 -16.40
C ASN A 91 -7.25 -9.42 -16.76
N ALA A 92 -6.44 -8.95 -17.69
CA ALA A 92 -5.20 -9.63 -18.07
C ALA A 92 -4.04 -9.38 -17.10
N SER A 93 -4.05 -8.24 -16.39
CA SER A 93 -2.94 -7.78 -15.54
C SER A 93 -3.20 -7.94 -14.05
N VAL A 94 -4.46 -8.03 -13.60
CA VAL A 94 -4.83 -8.07 -12.18
C VAL A 94 -5.36 -9.44 -11.80
N THR A 95 -4.83 -10.01 -10.72
CA THR A 95 -5.28 -11.28 -10.13
C THR A 95 -5.61 -11.08 -8.66
N MET A 96 -6.84 -11.38 -8.26
CA MET A 96 -7.25 -11.29 -6.86
C MET A 96 -6.61 -12.42 -6.03
N LEU A 97 -5.96 -12.07 -4.92
CA LEU A 97 -5.38 -13.00 -3.96
C LEU A 97 -6.29 -13.22 -2.75
N LYS A 98 -6.91 -12.14 -2.23
CA LYS A 98 -7.79 -12.19 -1.07
C LYS A 98 -8.84 -11.10 -1.14
N SER A 99 -10.08 -11.42 -0.77
CA SER A 99 -11.18 -10.45 -0.61
C SER A 99 -12.11 -10.95 0.50
N ALA A 100 -11.64 -10.91 1.74
CA ALA A 100 -12.39 -11.39 2.89
C ALA A 100 -11.86 -10.80 4.21
N ASN A 101 -12.72 -10.78 5.22
CA ASN A 101 -12.36 -10.45 6.61
C ASN A 101 -11.60 -9.12 6.75
N GLY A 102 -12.10 -8.06 6.12
CA GLY A 102 -11.49 -6.73 6.18
C GLY A 102 -10.17 -6.60 5.42
N VAL A 103 -9.84 -7.57 4.57
CA VAL A 103 -8.63 -7.56 3.74
C VAL A 103 -8.98 -7.67 2.28
N VAL A 104 -8.36 -6.82 1.46
CA VAL A 104 -8.30 -6.97 0.00
C VAL A 104 -6.84 -7.04 -0.41
N ALA A 105 -6.48 -8.08 -1.17
CA ALA A 105 -5.15 -8.24 -1.72
C ALA A 105 -5.23 -8.71 -3.18
N TYR A 106 -4.41 -8.14 -4.04
CA TYR A 106 -4.32 -8.52 -5.43
C TYR A 106 -2.90 -8.37 -5.97
N GLN A 107 -2.62 -9.12 -7.01
CA GLN A 107 -1.41 -8.97 -7.81
C GLN A 107 -1.73 -8.14 -9.05
N ALA A 108 -0.86 -7.18 -9.37
CA ALA A 108 -0.90 -6.42 -10.61
C ALA A 108 0.41 -6.60 -11.36
N LYS A 109 0.36 -6.72 -12.69
CA LYS A 109 1.54 -6.98 -13.52
C LYS A 109 1.60 -6.03 -14.70
N ASP A 110 2.78 -5.48 -14.95
CA ASP A 110 3.10 -4.69 -16.14
C ASP A 110 4.50 -5.00 -16.68
N SER A 111 4.96 -4.24 -17.66
CA SER A 111 6.30 -4.40 -18.24
C SER A 111 7.45 -4.09 -17.28
N SER A 112 7.18 -3.39 -16.16
CA SER A 112 8.17 -3.01 -15.14
C SER A 112 8.25 -4.01 -13.99
N GLY A 113 7.32 -4.98 -13.91
CA GLY A 113 7.35 -6.04 -12.92
C GLY A 113 6.00 -6.57 -12.48
N THR A 114 6.05 -7.34 -11.40
CA THR A 114 4.89 -7.90 -10.70
C THR A 114 4.81 -7.26 -9.31
N TYR A 115 3.63 -6.76 -8.99
CA TYR A 115 3.35 -6.05 -7.74
C TYR A 115 2.27 -6.78 -6.97
N VAL A 116 2.37 -6.78 -5.64
CA VAL A 116 1.31 -7.22 -4.74
C VAL A 116 0.83 -6.02 -3.96
N VAL A 117 -0.46 -5.72 -4.05
CA VAL A 117 -1.12 -4.65 -3.31
C VAL A 117 -2.05 -5.26 -2.28
N ILE A 118 -1.94 -4.81 -1.04
CA ILE A 118 -2.71 -5.33 0.09
C ILE A 118 -3.30 -4.15 0.87
N PHE A 119 -4.58 -4.20 1.16
CA PHE A 119 -5.27 -3.31 2.08
C PHE A 119 -5.76 -4.11 3.27
N ASN A 120 -5.33 -3.77 4.47
CA ASN A 120 -5.80 -4.37 5.71
C ASN A 120 -6.57 -3.32 6.54
N ALA A 121 -7.88 -3.45 6.62
CA ALA A 121 -8.76 -2.56 7.38
C ALA A 121 -8.99 -3.02 8.83
N ASN A 122 -8.35 -4.09 9.26
CA ASN A 122 -8.44 -4.58 10.62
C ASN A 122 -7.55 -3.79 11.58
N ASN A 123 -7.94 -3.72 12.84
CA ASN A 123 -7.13 -3.14 13.91
C ASN A 123 -5.92 -4.03 14.28
N ASP A 124 -5.83 -5.22 13.72
CA ASP A 124 -4.73 -6.19 13.92
C ASP A 124 -4.04 -6.51 12.60
N ALA A 125 -2.82 -7.01 12.69
CA ALA A 125 -2.11 -7.53 11.54
C ALA A 125 -2.84 -8.74 10.94
N ALA A 126 -2.80 -8.86 9.61
CA ALA A 126 -3.50 -9.93 8.89
C ALA A 126 -2.54 -10.77 8.07
N ALA A 127 -2.75 -12.10 8.10
CA ALA A 127 -2.05 -13.03 7.25
C ALA A 127 -2.67 -13.07 5.84
N ILE A 128 -1.83 -12.99 4.83
CA ILE A 128 -2.20 -12.99 3.42
C ILE A 128 -1.60 -14.22 2.77
N ASP A 129 -2.45 -15.19 2.53
CA ASP A 129 -2.10 -16.37 1.74
C ASP A 129 -2.08 -16.04 0.25
N GLY A 130 -1.35 -16.81 -0.55
CA GLY A 130 -1.30 -16.64 -2.00
C GLY A 130 -0.25 -15.63 -2.49
N VAL A 131 0.47 -14.95 -1.60
CA VAL A 131 1.70 -14.24 -1.98
C VAL A 131 2.76 -15.29 -2.27
N GLU A 132 3.28 -15.31 -3.49
CA GLU A 132 4.26 -16.29 -3.93
C GLU A 132 5.56 -16.21 -3.11
N ALA A 133 6.25 -17.35 -2.98
CA ALA A 133 7.54 -17.37 -2.31
C ALA A 133 8.58 -16.61 -3.16
N GLY A 134 9.34 -15.74 -2.52
CA GLY A 134 10.34 -14.92 -3.21
C GLY A 134 10.82 -13.75 -2.37
N LYS A 135 11.77 -13.02 -2.91
CA LYS A 135 12.25 -11.74 -2.37
C LYS A 135 11.44 -10.60 -2.99
N TYR A 136 11.02 -9.68 -2.17
CA TYR A 136 10.25 -8.51 -2.57
C TYR A 136 10.92 -7.23 -2.10
N GLU A 137 10.88 -6.22 -2.94
CA GLU A 137 11.08 -4.82 -2.56
C GLU A 137 9.77 -4.32 -1.94
N VAL A 138 9.85 -3.66 -0.77
CA VAL A 138 8.69 -3.05 -0.11
C VAL A 138 8.60 -1.60 -0.54
N LEU A 139 7.60 -1.27 -1.34
CA LEU A 139 7.39 0.09 -1.86
C LEU A 139 6.51 0.94 -0.94
N ALA A 140 5.60 0.32 -0.21
CA ALA A 140 4.81 0.95 0.82
C ALA A 140 4.41 -0.07 1.90
N ALA A 141 4.40 0.34 3.16
CA ALA A 141 3.87 -0.43 4.29
C ALA A 141 3.65 0.47 5.51
N ASN A 142 2.69 0.11 6.35
CA ASN A 142 2.47 0.72 7.67
C ASN A 142 2.39 2.27 7.63
N GLY A 143 1.63 2.81 6.66
CA GLY A 143 1.44 4.26 6.52
C GLY A 143 2.67 5.02 6.01
N THR A 144 3.64 4.33 5.41
CA THR A 144 4.84 4.92 4.80
C THR A 144 4.97 4.46 3.35
N VAL A 145 5.32 5.37 2.44
CA VAL A 145 5.77 5.05 1.07
C VAL A 145 7.27 5.26 1.02
N TYR A 146 8.00 4.23 0.59
CA TYR A 146 9.46 4.26 0.54
C TYR A 146 9.95 4.84 -0.79
N GLY A 147 10.99 5.67 -0.73
CA GLY A 147 11.69 6.21 -1.90
C GLY A 147 12.74 5.24 -2.45
N ASP A 148 13.31 5.62 -3.60
CA ASP A 148 14.36 4.81 -4.24
C ASP A 148 15.66 4.75 -3.41
N ASP A 149 15.87 5.73 -2.53
CA ASP A 149 17.03 5.78 -1.62
C ASP A 149 16.81 5.03 -0.29
N ASP A 150 15.58 4.57 -0.02
CA ASP A 150 15.21 3.84 1.21
C ASP A 150 14.60 2.46 0.88
N VAL A 151 15.34 1.66 0.15
CA VAL A 151 14.88 0.34 -0.31
C VAL A 151 14.75 -0.61 0.88
N LYS A 152 13.51 -1.03 1.16
CA LYS A 152 13.21 -2.10 2.11
C LYS A 152 12.96 -3.40 1.35
N SER A 153 13.31 -4.52 1.94
CA SER A 153 13.03 -5.82 1.34
C SER A 153 12.46 -6.80 2.35
N VAL A 154 11.68 -7.75 1.85
CA VAL A 154 11.12 -8.86 2.62
C VAL A 154 11.21 -10.14 1.80
N THR A 155 11.41 -11.27 2.49
CA THR A 155 11.37 -12.60 1.88
C THR A 155 10.14 -13.35 2.35
N VAL A 156 9.29 -13.76 1.40
CA VAL A 156 8.17 -14.66 1.65
C VAL A 156 8.66 -16.10 1.41
N ARG A 157 8.59 -16.95 2.42
CA ARG A 157 9.03 -18.34 2.31
C ARG A 157 7.92 -19.20 1.72
N LYS A 158 8.32 -20.27 1.05
CA LYS A 158 7.36 -21.26 0.50
C LYS A 158 6.47 -21.83 1.61
N GLY A 159 5.15 -21.76 1.40
CA GLY A 159 4.15 -22.22 2.37
C GLY A 159 3.90 -21.28 3.55
N SER A 160 4.48 -20.08 3.54
CA SER A 160 4.21 -19.04 4.56
C SER A 160 3.29 -17.96 4.00
N ALA A 161 2.43 -17.42 4.85
CA ALA A 161 1.66 -16.22 4.54
C ALA A 161 2.55 -14.96 4.69
N TYR A 162 2.26 -13.91 3.91
CA TYR A 162 2.75 -12.57 4.20
C TYR A 162 1.92 -11.93 5.31
N THR A 163 2.54 -11.21 6.24
CA THR A 163 1.83 -10.51 7.31
C THR A 163 1.75 -9.02 6.99
N ALA A 164 0.53 -8.52 6.72
CA ALA A 164 0.26 -7.10 6.51
C ALA A 164 -0.07 -6.41 7.83
N GLY A 165 0.48 -5.22 8.05
CA GLY A 165 0.22 -4.43 9.27
C GLY A 165 -1.24 -4.00 9.41
N ALA A 166 -1.66 -3.67 10.63
CA ALA A 166 -2.99 -3.15 10.96
C ALA A 166 -3.25 -1.80 10.26
N LEU A 167 -4.51 -1.55 9.87
CA LEU A 167 -4.99 -0.27 9.32
C LEU A 167 -4.02 0.33 8.28
N SER A 168 -3.52 -0.49 7.35
CA SER A 168 -2.49 -0.05 6.42
C SER A 168 -2.61 -0.68 5.04
N ALA A 169 -2.04 0.02 4.06
CA ALA A 169 -1.74 -0.55 2.75
C ALA A 169 -0.30 -1.05 2.69
N THR A 170 -0.08 -2.12 1.92
CA THR A 170 1.24 -2.65 1.57
C THR A 170 1.36 -2.77 0.07
N VAL A 171 2.49 -2.35 -0.48
CA VAL A 171 2.84 -2.58 -1.89
C VAL A 171 4.20 -3.26 -1.94
N LEU A 172 4.21 -4.45 -2.50
CA LEU A 172 5.41 -5.25 -2.72
C LEU A 172 5.68 -5.33 -4.21
N LYS A 173 6.94 -5.23 -4.61
CA LYS A 173 7.39 -5.53 -5.98
C LYS A 173 8.27 -6.78 -5.93
N VAL A 174 8.02 -7.74 -6.83
CA VAL A 174 8.91 -8.89 -6.98
C VAL A 174 10.31 -8.40 -7.33
N ALA A 175 11.31 -8.76 -6.53
CA ALA A 175 12.70 -8.45 -6.82
C ALA A 175 13.14 -9.14 -8.12
N SER A 176 14.14 -8.58 -8.80
CA SER A 176 14.70 -9.23 -10.00
C SER A 176 15.28 -10.61 -9.66
N ALA A 177 15.36 -11.48 -10.65
CA ALA A 177 15.93 -12.83 -10.47
C ALA A 177 17.37 -12.79 -9.93
N ASP A 178 18.11 -11.74 -10.23
CA ASP A 178 19.49 -11.52 -9.74
C ASP A 178 19.54 -11.20 -8.24
N ASP A 179 18.43 -10.73 -7.64
CA ASP A 179 18.32 -10.45 -6.20
C ASP A 179 17.83 -11.66 -5.39
N VAL A 180 17.47 -12.75 -6.04
CA VAL A 180 17.04 -13.97 -5.36
C VAL A 180 18.26 -14.77 -4.94
N VAL A 181 18.66 -14.67 -3.69
CA VAL A 181 19.67 -15.59 -3.15
C VAL A 181 19.11 -17.01 -3.23
N PRO A 182 19.73 -17.94 -3.98
CA PRO A 182 19.24 -19.30 -4.06
C PRO A 182 19.25 -19.94 -2.66
N VAL A 183 18.09 -20.36 -2.18
CA VAL A 183 18.01 -21.16 -0.95
C VAL A 183 18.43 -22.58 -1.30
N ILE A 184 19.65 -22.94 -0.97
CA ILE A 184 20.12 -24.33 -1.08
C ILE A 184 19.45 -25.10 0.08
N SER A 185 18.38 -25.83 -0.22
CA SER A 185 17.78 -26.75 0.75
C SER A 185 18.61 -28.04 0.82
N GLY A 186 18.94 -28.46 2.02
CA GLY A 186 19.61 -29.75 2.25
C GLY A 186 21.11 -29.70 2.54
N VAL A 187 21.66 -28.49 2.81
CA VAL A 187 23.04 -28.35 3.31
C VAL A 187 22.98 -28.29 4.83
N ASN A 188 23.59 -29.28 5.49
CA ASN A 188 23.83 -29.20 6.94
C ASN A 188 24.90 -28.13 7.19
N GLU A 189 24.81 -27.44 8.34
CA GLU A 189 25.70 -26.34 8.74
C GLU A 189 27.23 -26.66 8.72
N SER A 190 27.60 -27.88 8.45
CA SER A 190 28.99 -28.35 8.41
C SER A 190 29.56 -28.58 7.00
N THR A 191 28.85 -28.19 5.94
CA THR A 191 29.37 -28.40 4.57
C THR A 191 30.18 -27.21 4.12
N THR A 192 31.50 -27.38 4.10
CA THR A 192 32.43 -26.39 3.53
C THR A 192 32.42 -26.54 2.01
N ILE A 193 31.96 -25.50 1.29
CA ILE A 193 32.09 -25.46 -0.18
C ILE A 193 33.42 -24.81 -0.50
N THR A 194 34.35 -25.58 -1.09
CA THR A 194 35.57 -25.05 -1.65
C THR A 194 35.29 -24.64 -3.10
N VAL A 195 35.36 -23.34 -3.39
CA VAL A 195 35.26 -22.83 -4.76
C VAL A 195 36.64 -23.00 -5.39
N GLY A 196 36.72 -23.78 -6.43
CA GLY A 196 37.91 -23.94 -7.26
C GLY A 196 38.06 -22.79 -8.27
#